data_b4aaff8875ad968db0d0d048b1a83c73
#
_entry.id   b4aaff8875ad968db0d0d048b1a83c73
#
_cell.length_a   1.000
_cell.length_b   1.000
_cell.length_c   1.000
_cell.angle_alpha   90.00
_cell.angle_beta   90.00
_cell.angle_gamma   90.00
#
_symmetry.space_group_name_H-M   'P 1'
#
loop_
_entity.id
_entity.type
_entity.pdbx_description
1 polymer ?
#
loop_
_entity_poly.entity_id
_entity_poly.type
_entity_poly.pdbx_seq_one_letter_code
_entity_poly.pdbx_strand_id
1 'polypeptide(L)'
;MNSLKTKLFGTSGVRGETNKEISPNLALELSIAFGEWLDVKGTVVLGRDTRFGAEMLIHAISSGLQSVGLDVLDCGVLPTPALSLKLQELKSVGGVMVTGSHMPPNRIGLIFLDSDACYLSDNKALEVENLYFQTSTKEIKNKIPTMNKIGTFNKIFDSSERYVEFVLSLIDKKKISELSINRKFKVVVDPGNGTAVDILPDLVEKCGLKVIAINNVKKGNPDRPAEPRASTLDGTRDCVKSNKAQLGTATDVDADRVVFINENCEVVSEDLIGAIFAKNVFEIYAKQDKHGMICVTPVNSSGLIDYLAKNYNVKMKYCKIGQPDTERALIEAGEKAVFAYEESGKYYFAKDVHWCDGNLATLVLLQIMAMRKKTLAELTDEFPKFYQTKSQFECIDDSKENVFKTLTKKFNCDKKLQQDKAMDITIDGLKRIYNDNSWLLLRPSGTEPLFRVYSDAMTQERADYLIVEAERIVNEAIQENL
;
A
#
# COMPACT_ATOMS: atom_id res chain seq x y z
N MET A 1 21.09 11.99 -13.80
CA MET A 1 20.08 13.04 -13.49
C MET A 1 19.91 13.01 -11.98
N ASN A 2 20.34 14.05 -11.28
CA ASN A 2 20.06 14.17 -9.84
C ASN A 2 18.56 14.25 -9.66
N SER A 3 17.92 13.21 -9.09
CA SER A 3 16.56 13.33 -8.61
C SER A 3 16.61 14.35 -7.45
N LEU A 4 16.12 15.55 -7.68
CA LEU A 4 15.87 16.51 -6.62
C LEU A 4 14.94 15.80 -5.62
N LYS A 5 15.44 15.47 -4.44
CA LYS A 5 14.62 14.88 -3.37
C LYS A 5 13.60 15.93 -2.93
N THR A 6 12.33 15.56 -2.87
CA THR A 6 11.30 16.39 -2.25
C THR A 6 11.67 16.63 -0.79
N LYS A 7 11.38 17.84 -0.27
CA LYS A 7 11.64 18.19 1.14
C LYS A 7 10.44 17.88 2.05
N LEU A 8 9.23 17.90 1.48
CA LEU A 8 7.96 17.72 2.20
C LEU A 8 7.34 16.35 1.91
N PHE A 9 7.28 15.95 0.62
CA PHE A 9 6.68 14.70 0.23
C PHE A 9 7.59 13.51 0.54
N GLY A 10 7.02 12.51 1.23
CA GLY A 10 7.55 11.15 1.28
C GLY A 10 6.91 10.27 0.22
N THR A 11 7.16 8.95 0.27
CA THR A 11 6.58 7.96 -0.66
C THR A 11 5.05 7.88 -0.66
N SER A 12 4.39 8.44 0.35
CA SER A 12 2.93 8.40 0.46
C SER A 12 2.42 9.73 1.03
N GLY A 13 2.66 10.82 0.30
CA GLY A 13 2.20 12.15 0.65
C GLY A 13 3.05 12.87 1.72
N VAL A 14 2.53 13.95 2.25
CA VAL A 14 3.17 14.78 3.29
C VAL A 14 2.68 14.33 4.65
N ARG A 15 3.58 13.94 5.55
CA ARG A 15 3.25 13.30 6.83
C ARG A 15 3.99 13.95 7.99
N GLY A 16 3.30 14.11 9.13
CA GLY A 16 3.91 14.73 10.31
C GLY A 16 3.02 14.67 11.54
N GLU A 17 3.47 15.33 12.62
CA GLU A 17 2.70 15.48 13.85
C GLU A 17 1.50 16.40 13.62
N THR A 18 0.32 15.96 14.05
CA THR A 18 -0.94 16.67 13.84
C THR A 18 -0.92 18.04 14.51
N ASN A 19 -1.34 19.07 13.77
CA ASN A 19 -1.44 20.48 14.22
C ASN A 19 -0.09 21.10 14.65
N LYS A 20 1.02 20.47 14.26
CA LYS A 20 2.37 20.98 14.49
C LYS A 20 3.13 21.01 13.16
N GLU A 21 3.55 19.84 12.65
CA GLU A 21 4.15 19.70 11.34
C GLU A 21 3.07 19.77 10.24
N ILE A 22 1.95 19.07 10.43
CA ILE A 22 0.78 19.11 9.54
C ILE A 22 -0.25 20.06 10.14
N SER A 23 -0.08 21.34 9.87
CA SER A 23 -0.94 22.44 10.33
C SER A 23 -2.02 22.78 9.29
N PRO A 24 -3.11 23.50 9.70
CA PRO A 24 -4.08 24.04 8.74
C PRO A 24 -3.47 24.97 7.70
N ASN A 25 -2.45 25.75 8.07
CA ASN A 25 -1.77 26.64 7.12
C ASN A 25 -1.03 25.84 6.04
N LEU A 26 -0.27 24.82 6.44
CA LEU A 26 0.40 23.92 5.48
C LEU A 26 -0.62 23.25 4.55
N ALA A 27 -1.72 22.74 5.09
CA ALA A 27 -2.77 22.08 4.34
C ALA A 27 -3.43 23.02 3.32
N LEU A 28 -3.71 24.27 3.71
CA LEU A 28 -4.24 25.32 2.84
C LEU A 28 -3.27 25.61 1.68
N GLU A 29 -2.03 25.92 1.99
CA GLU A 29 -1.01 26.32 1.01
C GLU A 29 -0.66 25.19 0.04
N LEU A 30 -0.51 23.95 0.55
CA LEU A 30 -0.30 22.77 -0.31
C LEU A 30 -1.49 22.50 -1.22
N SER A 31 -2.71 22.75 -0.76
CA SER A 31 -3.91 22.55 -1.57
C SER A 31 -4.05 23.61 -2.65
N ILE A 32 -3.61 24.83 -2.41
CA ILE A 32 -3.47 25.86 -3.45
C ILE A 32 -2.46 25.40 -4.50
N ALA A 33 -1.27 24.95 -4.07
CA ALA A 33 -0.23 24.47 -4.99
C ALA A 33 -0.69 23.24 -5.79
N PHE A 34 -1.40 22.30 -5.16
CA PHE A 34 -1.97 21.16 -5.84
C PHE A 34 -3.04 21.55 -6.86
N GLY A 35 -3.93 22.49 -6.50
CA GLY A 35 -4.95 23.00 -7.40
C GLY A 35 -4.36 23.73 -8.61
N GLU A 36 -3.27 24.49 -8.41
CA GLU A 36 -2.52 25.11 -9.51
C GLU A 36 -1.80 24.10 -10.39
N TRP A 37 -1.26 23.02 -9.77
CA TRP A 37 -0.63 21.93 -10.51
C TRP A 37 -1.61 21.19 -11.40
N LEU A 38 -2.86 21.01 -10.95
CA LEU A 38 -3.91 20.39 -11.78
C LEU A 38 -4.19 21.19 -13.05
N ASP A 39 -4.07 22.53 -13.01
CA ASP A 39 -4.24 23.49 -14.13
C ASP A 39 -5.50 23.25 -14.99
N VAL A 40 -6.56 22.74 -14.38
CA VAL A 40 -7.84 22.42 -15.03
C VAL A 40 -9.01 22.81 -14.14
N LYS A 41 -10.16 23.08 -14.77
CA LYS A 41 -11.41 23.19 -14.02
C LYS A 41 -11.99 21.80 -13.76
N GLY A 42 -12.54 21.61 -12.59
CA GLY A 42 -13.16 20.35 -12.25
C GLY A 42 -13.38 20.19 -10.76
N THR A 43 -13.71 18.99 -10.39
CA THR A 43 -14.01 18.62 -9.01
C THR A 43 -12.85 17.85 -8.41
N VAL A 44 -12.49 18.18 -7.17
CA VAL A 44 -11.57 17.40 -6.33
C VAL A 44 -12.36 16.72 -5.22
N VAL A 45 -12.17 15.41 -5.06
CA VAL A 45 -12.81 14.64 -3.98
C VAL A 45 -11.92 14.64 -2.74
N LEU A 46 -12.52 14.81 -1.57
CA LEU A 46 -11.84 14.76 -0.28
C LEU A 46 -12.35 13.60 0.56
N GLY A 47 -11.44 12.95 1.26
CA GLY A 47 -11.76 11.92 2.24
C GLY A 47 -10.86 12.04 3.46
N ARG A 48 -11.31 11.44 4.58
CA ARG A 48 -10.50 11.40 5.80
C ARG A 48 -10.67 10.10 6.57
N ASP A 49 -9.66 9.80 7.39
CA ASP A 49 -9.77 8.77 8.41
C ASP A 49 -10.44 9.29 9.70
N THR A 50 -10.41 8.48 10.75
CA THR A 50 -11.05 8.76 12.04
C THR A 50 -10.21 9.62 12.99
N ARG A 51 -8.97 10.01 12.64
CA ARG A 51 -8.02 10.67 13.53
C ARG A 51 -8.46 12.07 13.92
N PHE A 52 -8.04 12.48 15.12
CA PHE A 52 -8.21 13.86 15.57
C PHE A 52 -7.50 14.82 14.62
N GLY A 53 -8.15 15.95 14.33
CA GLY A 53 -7.62 16.97 13.43
C GLY A 53 -7.85 16.71 11.94
N ALA A 54 -8.28 15.51 11.52
CA ALA A 54 -8.52 15.22 10.11
C ALA A 54 -9.60 16.16 9.52
N GLU A 55 -10.71 16.38 10.23
CA GLU A 55 -11.77 17.28 9.79
C GLU A 55 -11.31 18.74 9.69
N MET A 56 -10.50 19.20 10.65
CA MET A 56 -9.89 20.54 10.61
C MET A 56 -9.05 20.73 9.33
N LEU A 57 -8.28 19.70 8.95
CA LEU A 57 -7.46 19.74 7.74
C LEU A 57 -8.32 19.71 6.47
N ILE A 58 -9.43 18.95 6.44
CA ILE A 58 -10.39 18.96 5.31
C ILE A 58 -10.92 20.37 5.05
N HIS A 59 -11.24 21.15 6.11
CA HIS A 59 -11.70 22.51 5.94
C HIS A 59 -10.60 23.43 5.35
N ALA A 60 -9.36 23.28 5.77
CA ALA A 60 -8.24 24.03 5.23
C ALA A 60 -7.97 23.69 3.77
N ILE A 61 -7.91 22.38 3.43
CA ILE A 61 -7.75 21.86 2.07
C ILE A 61 -8.85 22.37 1.15
N SER A 62 -10.09 22.27 1.62
CA SER A 62 -11.27 22.73 0.89
C SER A 62 -11.18 24.20 0.53
N SER A 63 -10.80 25.04 1.51
CA SER A 63 -10.64 26.48 1.31
C SER A 63 -9.53 26.78 0.28
N GLY A 64 -8.41 26.05 0.33
CA GLY A 64 -7.31 26.20 -0.63
C GLY A 64 -7.74 25.86 -2.06
N LEU A 65 -8.38 24.72 -2.27
CA LEU A 65 -8.86 24.29 -3.59
C LEU A 65 -9.92 25.23 -4.16
N GLN A 66 -10.90 25.63 -3.35
CA GLN A 66 -11.93 26.60 -3.79
C GLN A 66 -11.32 27.93 -4.21
N SER A 67 -10.29 28.39 -3.49
CA SER A 67 -9.64 29.67 -3.75
C SER A 67 -8.97 29.73 -5.12
N VAL A 68 -8.62 28.59 -5.72
CA VAL A 68 -8.07 28.48 -7.09
C VAL A 68 -9.11 28.05 -8.14
N GLY A 69 -10.40 28.00 -7.74
CA GLY A 69 -11.52 27.79 -8.66
C GLY A 69 -11.91 26.33 -8.89
N LEU A 70 -11.46 25.40 -8.03
CA LEU A 70 -11.85 23.99 -8.07
C LEU A 70 -13.06 23.73 -7.19
N ASP A 71 -14.00 22.95 -7.69
CA ASP A 71 -15.11 22.45 -6.91
C ASP A 71 -14.64 21.33 -5.97
N VAL A 72 -15.17 21.30 -4.77
CA VAL A 72 -14.79 20.34 -3.72
C VAL A 72 -15.98 19.48 -3.33
N LEU A 73 -15.78 18.17 -3.29
CA LEU A 73 -16.72 17.19 -2.78
C LEU A 73 -16.12 16.47 -1.56
N ASP A 74 -16.64 16.76 -0.37
CA ASP A 74 -16.24 16.07 0.87
C ASP A 74 -17.05 14.77 1.02
N CYS A 75 -16.35 13.64 0.94
CA CYS A 75 -16.89 12.29 1.09
C CYS A 75 -16.91 11.81 2.56
N GLY A 76 -16.44 12.64 3.49
CA GLY A 76 -16.43 12.32 4.92
C GLY A 76 -15.40 11.27 5.33
N VAL A 77 -15.75 10.45 6.32
CA VAL A 77 -14.89 9.36 6.82
C VAL A 77 -15.13 8.11 5.98
N LEU A 78 -14.12 7.70 5.21
CA LEU A 78 -14.18 6.52 4.33
C LEU A 78 -12.79 5.90 4.13
N PRO A 79 -12.71 4.61 3.72
CA PRO A 79 -11.45 3.99 3.33
C PRO A 79 -10.77 4.69 2.13
N THR A 80 -9.44 4.65 2.09
CA THR A 80 -8.69 5.16 0.93
C THR A 80 -9.17 4.55 -0.39
N PRO A 81 -9.39 3.21 -0.52
CA PRO A 81 -9.93 2.63 -1.75
C PRO A 81 -11.33 3.15 -2.12
N ALA A 82 -12.16 3.52 -1.14
CA ALA A 82 -13.47 4.12 -1.43
C ALA A 82 -13.34 5.53 -2.03
N LEU A 83 -12.33 6.31 -1.62
CA LEU A 83 -12.04 7.60 -2.23
C LEU A 83 -11.54 7.43 -3.67
N SER A 84 -10.67 6.46 -3.92
CA SER A 84 -10.18 6.14 -5.27
C SER A 84 -11.33 5.74 -6.20
N LEU A 85 -12.27 4.91 -5.73
CA LEU A 85 -13.48 4.58 -6.47
C LEU A 85 -14.32 5.82 -6.79
N LYS A 86 -14.57 6.67 -5.78
CA LYS A 86 -15.38 7.89 -5.96
C LYS A 86 -14.74 8.84 -6.96
N LEU A 87 -13.41 8.98 -6.93
CA LEU A 87 -12.64 9.79 -7.89
C LEU A 87 -12.86 9.30 -9.33
N GLN A 88 -12.78 7.98 -9.56
CA GLN A 88 -13.02 7.40 -10.87
C GLN A 88 -14.47 7.54 -11.34
N GLU A 89 -15.46 7.23 -10.47
CA GLU A 89 -16.89 7.33 -10.80
C GLU A 89 -17.30 8.73 -11.24
N LEU A 90 -16.79 9.74 -10.55
CA LEU A 90 -17.09 11.15 -10.83
C LEU A 90 -16.18 11.76 -11.91
N LYS A 91 -15.18 11.01 -12.37
CA LYS A 91 -14.13 11.53 -13.26
C LYS A 91 -13.52 12.83 -12.71
N SER A 92 -13.27 12.83 -11.40
CA SER A 92 -12.69 13.97 -10.71
C SER A 92 -11.28 14.24 -11.19
N VAL A 93 -10.86 15.51 -11.21
CA VAL A 93 -9.53 15.91 -11.68
C VAL A 93 -8.42 15.53 -10.70
N GLY A 94 -8.77 15.23 -9.44
CA GLY A 94 -7.86 14.78 -8.40
C GLY A 94 -8.60 14.48 -7.11
N GLY A 95 -7.85 14.05 -6.11
CA GLY A 95 -8.37 13.75 -4.77
C GLY A 95 -7.36 14.07 -3.67
N VAL A 96 -7.85 14.22 -2.43
CA VAL A 96 -6.99 14.31 -1.25
C VAL A 96 -7.54 13.43 -0.14
N MET A 97 -6.71 12.49 0.33
CA MET A 97 -7.00 11.69 1.52
C MET A 97 -6.24 12.21 2.71
N VAL A 98 -6.96 12.56 3.78
CA VAL A 98 -6.37 12.98 5.05
C VAL A 98 -6.33 11.79 5.99
N THR A 99 -5.17 11.16 6.11
CA THR A 99 -5.00 9.92 6.89
C THR A 99 -3.61 9.79 7.48
N GLY A 100 -3.55 9.17 8.64
CA GLY A 100 -2.29 8.70 9.21
C GLY A 100 -1.97 7.26 8.84
N SER A 101 -2.91 6.52 8.19
CA SER A 101 -2.77 5.10 7.87
C SER A 101 -2.22 4.31 9.08
N HIS A 102 -1.06 3.66 8.94
CA HIS A 102 -0.41 2.85 9.95
C HIS A 102 0.43 3.63 11.00
N MET A 103 0.56 4.96 10.86
CA MET A 103 1.36 5.77 11.77
C MET A 103 0.75 5.88 13.18
N PRO A 104 1.55 6.24 14.21
CA PRO A 104 1.03 6.55 15.54
C PRO A 104 -0.11 7.57 15.54
N PRO A 105 -1.03 7.56 16.52
CA PRO A 105 -2.26 8.37 16.49
C PRO A 105 -2.04 9.89 16.52
N ASN A 106 -0.88 10.36 17.00
CA ASN A 106 -0.51 11.78 16.99
C ASN A 106 0.04 12.28 15.63
N ARG A 107 0.15 11.41 14.63
CA ARG A 107 0.64 11.75 13.29
C ARG A 107 -0.47 11.61 12.27
N ILE A 108 -0.45 12.48 11.27
CA ILE A 108 -1.41 12.49 10.16
C ILE A 108 -0.68 12.81 8.84
N GLY A 109 -1.31 12.55 7.73
CA GLY A 109 -0.77 12.87 6.41
C GLY A 109 -1.80 13.44 5.47
N LEU A 110 -1.31 14.13 4.46
CA LEU A 110 -2.04 14.61 3.30
C LEU A 110 -1.58 13.80 2.09
N ILE A 111 -2.44 12.96 1.56
CA ILE A 111 -2.16 12.11 0.42
C ILE A 111 -2.92 12.67 -0.78
N PHE A 112 -2.20 13.11 -1.79
CA PHE A 112 -2.76 13.66 -3.01
C PHE A 112 -2.85 12.59 -4.07
N LEU A 113 -4.00 12.51 -4.75
CA LEU A 113 -4.28 11.59 -5.85
C LEU A 113 -4.50 12.39 -7.13
N ASP A 114 -3.96 11.90 -8.23
CA ASP A 114 -4.23 12.47 -9.55
C ASP A 114 -5.52 11.92 -10.17
N SER A 115 -5.84 12.33 -11.37
CA SER A 115 -7.06 11.92 -12.11
C SER A 115 -7.17 10.42 -12.39
N ASP A 116 -6.06 9.69 -12.30
CA ASP A 116 -6.05 8.22 -12.43
C ASP A 116 -6.35 7.51 -11.10
N ALA A 117 -6.71 8.25 -10.05
CA ALA A 117 -6.89 7.77 -8.68
C ALA A 117 -5.64 7.13 -8.07
N CYS A 118 -4.46 7.48 -8.58
CA CYS A 118 -3.16 7.07 -8.05
C CYS A 118 -2.58 8.14 -7.14
N TYR A 119 -1.81 7.72 -6.17
CA TYR A 119 -0.96 8.63 -5.41
C TYR A 119 0.01 9.35 -6.34
N LEU A 120 0.35 10.60 -6.04
CA LEU A 120 1.33 11.34 -6.83
C LEU A 120 2.67 10.61 -6.85
N SER A 121 3.20 10.38 -8.04
CA SER A 121 4.59 9.88 -8.20
C SER A 121 5.60 10.93 -7.72
N ASP A 122 6.85 10.51 -7.48
CA ASP A 122 7.94 11.40 -7.05
C ASP A 122 8.05 12.68 -7.90
N ASN A 123 7.91 12.56 -9.22
CA ASN A 123 8.00 13.71 -10.13
C ASN A 123 6.82 14.66 -9.97
N LYS A 124 5.58 14.14 -9.90
CA LYS A 124 4.37 14.94 -9.70
C LYS A 124 4.36 15.60 -8.33
N ALA A 125 4.79 14.89 -7.29
CA ALA A 125 4.95 15.41 -5.94
C ALA A 125 5.98 16.57 -5.90
N LEU A 126 7.10 16.42 -6.61
CA LEU A 126 8.11 17.47 -6.73
C LEU A 126 7.57 18.71 -7.46
N GLU A 127 6.76 18.53 -8.50
CA GLU A 127 6.12 19.64 -9.20
C GLU A 127 5.17 20.43 -8.27
N VAL A 128 4.34 19.73 -7.48
CA VAL A 128 3.47 20.36 -6.47
C VAL A 128 4.29 21.07 -5.39
N GLU A 129 5.37 20.44 -4.91
CA GLU A 129 6.26 21.02 -3.90
C GLU A 129 6.96 22.30 -4.40
N ASN A 130 7.39 22.31 -5.67
CA ASN A 130 7.98 23.49 -6.28
C ASN A 130 6.97 24.64 -6.35
N LEU A 131 5.72 24.39 -6.71
CA LEU A 131 4.65 25.38 -6.66
C LEU A 131 4.41 25.86 -5.24
N TYR A 132 4.36 24.97 -4.25
CA TYR A 132 4.22 25.33 -2.84
C TYR A 132 5.29 26.33 -2.38
N PHE A 133 6.57 26.09 -2.68
CA PHE A 133 7.65 27.02 -2.32
C PHE A 133 7.61 28.32 -3.11
N GLN A 134 7.04 28.35 -4.30
CA GLN A 134 6.82 29.56 -5.08
C GLN A 134 5.62 30.37 -4.59
N THR A 135 4.59 29.70 -4.04
CA THR A 135 3.35 30.33 -3.53
C THR A 135 3.60 31.33 -2.40
N SER A 136 4.69 31.16 -1.66
CA SER A 136 5.13 32.14 -0.66
C SER A 136 5.64 33.45 -1.28
N THR A 137 5.87 33.50 -2.60
CA THR A 137 6.27 34.69 -3.32
C THR A 137 5.04 35.40 -3.95
N LYS A 138 5.07 36.74 -4.04
CA LYS A 138 3.94 37.61 -4.44
C LYS A 138 3.24 37.29 -5.78
N GLU A 139 3.76 36.39 -6.61
CA GLU A 139 3.30 36.19 -7.98
C GLU A 139 1.98 35.42 -8.09
N ILE A 140 1.66 34.54 -7.15
CA ILE A 140 0.43 33.72 -7.19
C ILE A 140 -0.82 34.54 -6.85
N LYS A 141 -0.70 35.57 -6.04
CA LYS A 141 -1.85 36.43 -5.69
C LYS A 141 -2.56 37.06 -6.90
N ASN A 142 -1.89 37.14 -8.05
CA ASN A 142 -2.45 37.73 -9.28
C ASN A 142 -3.29 36.76 -10.12
N LYS A 143 -3.27 35.45 -9.79
CA LYS A 143 -4.02 34.40 -10.52
C LYS A 143 -5.27 33.92 -9.78
N ILE A 144 -5.47 34.33 -8.53
CA ILE A 144 -6.59 33.87 -7.69
C ILE A 144 -7.91 34.37 -8.28
N PRO A 145 -8.84 33.47 -8.60
CA PRO A 145 -10.14 33.86 -9.16
C PRO A 145 -10.98 34.62 -8.15
N THR A 146 -11.86 35.46 -8.62
CA THR A 146 -12.76 36.27 -7.80
C THR A 146 -14.22 36.00 -8.12
N MET A 147 -15.10 36.26 -7.19
CA MET A 147 -16.55 36.18 -7.33
C MET A 147 -17.02 34.79 -7.84
N ASN A 148 -17.71 34.76 -8.97
CA ASN A 148 -18.30 33.57 -9.59
C ASN A 148 -17.30 32.56 -10.17
N LYS A 149 -16.02 32.80 -10.01
CA LYS A 149 -14.95 31.86 -10.41
C LYS A 149 -14.34 31.10 -9.21
N ILE A 150 -14.78 31.40 -8.00
CA ILE A 150 -14.43 30.64 -6.79
C ILE A 150 -15.14 29.30 -6.85
N GLY A 151 -14.46 28.21 -6.49
CA GLY A 151 -15.04 26.86 -6.49
C GLY A 151 -16.12 26.66 -5.42
N THR A 152 -16.97 25.69 -5.64
CA THR A 152 -18.05 25.32 -4.70
C THR A 152 -17.61 24.25 -3.71
N PHE A 153 -18.37 24.10 -2.60
CA PHE A 153 -18.19 23.02 -1.63
C PHE A 153 -19.49 22.26 -1.44
N ASN A 154 -19.42 20.93 -1.58
CA ASN A 154 -20.55 20.04 -1.35
C ASN A 154 -20.11 18.82 -0.53
N LYS A 155 -21.06 18.19 0.17
CA LYS A 155 -20.84 16.92 0.91
C LYS A 155 -21.59 15.79 0.20
N ILE A 156 -20.95 14.62 0.19
CA ILE A 156 -21.55 13.36 -0.28
C ILE A 156 -21.70 12.43 0.92
N PHE A 157 -22.88 11.83 1.07
CA PHE A 157 -23.23 11.00 2.23
C PHE A 157 -23.31 9.51 1.90
N ASP A 158 -23.34 9.11 0.62
CA ASP A 158 -23.52 7.72 0.16
C ASP A 158 -22.23 7.01 -0.26
N SER A 159 -21.07 7.64 -0.07
CA SER A 159 -19.80 7.10 -0.59
C SER A 159 -19.44 5.73 -0.02
N SER A 160 -19.73 5.49 1.27
CA SER A 160 -19.48 4.19 1.91
C SER A 160 -20.43 3.10 1.42
N GLU A 161 -21.72 3.41 1.26
CA GLU A 161 -22.72 2.49 0.74
C GLU A 161 -22.42 2.08 -0.70
N ARG A 162 -22.11 3.06 -1.53
CA ARG A 162 -21.71 2.83 -2.92
C ARG A 162 -20.45 1.98 -3.03
N TYR A 163 -19.48 2.21 -2.16
CA TYR A 163 -18.26 1.39 -2.10
C TYR A 163 -18.56 -0.06 -1.68
N VAL A 164 -19.42 -0.27 -0.68
CA VAL A 164 -19.87 -1.61 -0.28
C VAL A 164 -20.53 -2.35 -1.44
N GLU A 165 -21.44 -1.69 -2.18
CA GLU A 165 -22.08 -2.26 -3.37
C GLU A 165 -21.03 -2.64 -4.44
N PHE A 166 -20.07 -1.77 -4.69
CA PHE A 166 -18.99 -2.00 -5.65
C PHE A 166 -18.19 -3.24 -5.26
N VAL A 167 -17.65 -3.31 -4.03
CA VAL A 167 -16.87 -4.45 -3.55
C VAL A 167 -17.66 -5.76 -3.66
N LEU A 168 -18.95 -5.75 -3.27
CA LEU A 168 -19.84 -6.92 -3.38
C LEU A 168 -20.12 -7.33 -4.83
N SER A 169 -20.02 -6.43 -5.79
CA SER A 169 -20.20 -6.74 -7.22
C SER A 169 -19.01 -7.51 -7.81
N LEU A 170 -17.83 -7.43 -7.18
CA LEU A 170 -16.61 -8.07 -7.65
C LEU A 170 -16.45 -9.52 -7.18
N ILE A 171 -17.33 -10.01 -6.31
CA ILE A 171 -17.21 -11.33 -5.67
C ILE A 171 -18.46 -12.19 -5.84
N ASP A 172 -18.28 -13.51 -5.73
CA ASP A 172 -19.38 -14.47 -5.68
C ASP A 172 -19.84 -14.69 -4.22
N LYS A 173 -20.81 -13.86 -3.79
CA LYS A 173 -21.43 -13.95 -2.44
C LYS A 173 -22.02 -15.32 -2.17
N LYS A 174 -22.64 -15.96 -3.18
CA LYS A 174 -23.25 -17.30 -3.03
C LYS A 174 -22.17 -18.31 -2.70
N LYS A 175 -21.02 -18.22 -3.37
CA LYS A 175 -19.89 -19.10 -3.11
C LYS A 175 -19.33 -18.92 -1.69
N ILE A 176 -19.16 -17.69 -1.23
CA ILE A 176 -18.72 -17.40 0.14
C ILE A 176 -19.71 -17.96 1.16
N SER A 177 -21.02 -17.80 0.94
CA SER A 177 -22.05 -18.30 1.85
C SER A 177 -22.03 -19.82 2.06
N GLU A 178 -21.46 -20.59 1.12
CA GLU A 178 -21.27 -22.04 1.27
C GLU A 178 -20.38 -22.40 2.49
N LEU A 179 -19.51 -21.51 2.94
CA LEU A 179 -18.70 -21.71 4.15
C LEU A 179 -19.58 -21.92 5.39
N SER A 180 -20.77 -21.32 5.42
CA SER A 180 -21.71 -21.42 6.56
C SER A 180 -22.62 -22.64 6.53
N ILE A 181 -22.79 -23.32 5.38
CA ILE A 181 -23.81 -24.38 5.21
C ILE A 181 -23.57 -25.57 6.15
N ASN A 182 -22.31 -25.97 6.36
CA ASN A 182 -21.94 -27.11 7.20
C ASN A 182 -21.16 -26.75 8.46
N ARG A 183 -20.76 -25.50 8.63
CA ARG A 183 -20.00 -24.98 9.76
C ARG A 183 -20.55 -23.60 10.07
N LYS A 184 -20.73 -23.29 11.35
CA LYS A 184 -21.01 -21.91 11.79
C LYS A 184 -19.73 -21.09 11.57
N PHE A 185 -19.37 -20.81 10.30
CA PHE A 185 -18.16 -20.11 9.94
C PHE A 185 -18.19 -18.70 10.54
N LYS A 186 -17.23 -18.40 11.37
CA LYS A 186 -17.10 -17.15 12.09
C LYS A 186 -15.85 -16.43 11.61
N VAL A 187 -15.99 -15.15 11.39
CA VAL A 187 -14.89 -14.25 11.06
C VAL A 187 -14.75 -13.22 12.18
N VAL A 188 -13.57 -13.13 12.78
CA VAL A 188 -13.21 -12.00 13.64
C VAL A 188 -12.77 -10.86 12.75
N VAL A 189 -13.40 -9.69 12.90
CA VAL A 189 -13.12 -8.49 12.13
C VAL A 189 -12.60 -7.40 13.05
N ASP A 190 -11.40 -6.92 12.78
CA ASP A 190 -10.73 -5.86 13.53
C ASP A 190 -10.40 -4.66 12.62
N PRO A 191 -11.29 -3.68 12.46
CA PRO A 191 -11.06 -2.50 11.65
C PRO A 191 -10.15 -1.44 12.31
N GLY A 192 -9.51 -1.75 13.44
CA GLY A 192 -8.57 -0.86 14.13
C GLY A 192 -9.14 0.51 14.51
N ASN A 193 -10.44 0.60 14.85
CA ASN A 193 -11.16 1.86 15.11
C ASN A 193 -11.13 2.87 13.93
N GLY A 194 -10.80 2.39 12.74
CA GLY A 194 -10.59 3.19 11.53
C GLY A 194 -11.82 3.30 10.63
N THR A 195 -11.56 3.51 9.36
CA THR A 195 -12.58 3.76 8.33
C THR A 195 -13.41 2.54 7.96
N ALA A 196 -12.89 1.33 8.20
CA ALA A 196 -13.59 0.07 7.90
C ALA A 196 -14.61 -0.36 8.96
N VAL A 197 -14.80 0.41 10.05
CA VAL A 197 -15.70 0.09 11.19
C VAL A 197 -17.13 -0.28 10.74
N ASP A 198 -17.74 0.50 9.88
CA ASP A 198 -19.10 0.24 9.40
C ASP A 198 -19.13 -0.53 8.06
N ILE A 199 -17.97 -0.89 7.53
CA ILE A 199 -17.83 -1.42 6.17
C ILE A 199 -17.48 -2.89 6.17
N LEU A 200 -16.34 -3.25 6.79
CA LEU A 200 -15.83 -4.63 6.71
C LEU A 200 -16.74 -5.63 7.41
N PRO A 201 -17.32 -5.35 8.61
CA PRO A 201 -18.34 -6.22 9.20
C PRO A 201 -19.55 -6.42 8.30
N ASP A 202 -20.09 -5.34 7.74
CA ASP A 202 -21.27 -5.37 6.84
C ASP A 202 -21.00 -6.19 5.57
N LEU A 203 -19.82 -6.03 4.96
CA LEU A 203 -19.39 -6.79 3.79
C LEU A 203 -19.38 -8.31 4.07
N VAL A 204 -18.81 -8.72 5.20
CA VAL A 204 -18.75 -10.13 5.60
C VAL A 204 -20.12 -10.68 5.94
N GLU A 205 -20.97 -9.93 6.64
CA GLU A 205 -22.35 -10.31 6.97
C GLU A 205 -23.22 -10.46 5.72
N LYS A 206 -23.09 -9.54 4.75
CA LYS A 206 -23.79 -9.61 3.45
C LYS A 206 -23.36 -10.80 2.59
N CYS A 207 -22.23 -11.43 2.92
CA CYS A 207 -21.81 -12.72 2.34
C CYS A 207 -22.37 -13.94 3.10
N GLY A 208 -23.21 -13.75 4.11
CA GLY A 208 -23.87 -14.82 4.86
C GLY A 208 -23.00 -15.47 5.96
N LEU A 209 -21.94 -14.79 6.40
CA LEU A 209 -21.04 -15.29 7.44
C LEU A 209 -21.32 -14.62 8.79
N LYS A 210 -20.96 -15.30 9.88
CA LYS A 210 -21.07 -14.75 11.23
C LYS A 210 -19.86 -13.88 11.55
N VAL A 211 -20.11 -12.61 11.87
CA VAL A 211 -19.08 -11.65 12.27
C VAL A 211 -18.96 -11.57 13.79
N ILE A 212 -17.72 -11.40 14.27
CA ILE A 212 -17.36 -11.02 15.63
C ILE A 212 -16.44 -9.81 15.49
N ALA A 213 -16.98 -8.62 15.70
CA ALA A 213 -16.23 -7.38 15.55
C ALA A 213 -15.58 -6.93 16.85
N ILE A 214 -14.31 -6.53 16.78
CA ILE A 214 -13.55 -5.88 17.85
C ILE A 214 -12.94 -4.59 17.34
N ASN A 215 -12.57 -3.66 18.22
CA ASN A 215 -12.06 -2.34 17.81
C ASN A 215 -12.98 -1.66 16.77
N ASN A 216 -14.27 -1.91 16.88
CA ASN A 216 -15.30 -1.58 15.88
C ASN A 216 -16.11 -0.34 16.29
N VAL A 217 -15.40 0.69 16.75
CA VAL A 217 -15.98 2.02 17.04
C VAL A 217 -15.01 3.05 16.48
N LYS A 218 -15.49 3.98 15.65
CA LYS A 218 -14.64 5.05 15.11
C LYS A 218 -14.04 5.90 16.23
N LYS A 219 -12.73 5.95 16.32
CA LYS A 219 -12.00 6.69 17.35
C LYS A 219 -10.77 7.37 16.75
N GLY A 220 -10.54 8.61 17.17
CA GLY A 220 -9.32 9.34 16.81
C GLY A 220 -8.04 8.77 17.41
N ASN A 221 -8.16 8.04 18.53
CA ASN A 221 -7.08 7.26 19.16
C ASN A 221 -7.51 5.79 19.19
N PRO A 222 -6.93 4.92 18.33
CA PRO A 222 -7.32 3.53 18.25
C PRO A 222 -6.93 2.72 19.51
N ASP A 223 -7.65 1.61 19.77
CA ASP A 223 -7.44 0.74 20.94
C ASP A 223 -6.21 -0.17 20.78
N ARG A 224 -5.67 -0.31 19.58
CA ARG A 224 -4.39 -0.97 19.28
C ARG A 224 -3.52 -0.06 18.40
N PRO A 225 -2.21 -0.35 18.26
CA PRO A 225 -1.39 0.31 17.26
C PRO A 225 -2.04 0.25 15.86
N ALA A 226 -1.95 1.33 15.13
CA ALA A 226 -2.63 1.48 13.84
C ALA A 226 -2.15 0.47 12.78
N GLU A 227 -0.87 0.10 12.83
CA GLU A 227 -0.31 -0.90 11.92
C GLU A 227 -0.67 -2.32 12.39
N PRO A 228 -1.41 -3.11 11.57
CA PRO A 228 -1.71 -4.49 11.88
C PRO A 228 -0.46 -5.36 11.62
N ARG A 229 0.18 -5.83 12.70
CA ARG A 229 1.34 -6.73 12.66
C ARG A 229 1.17 -7.85 13.69
N ALA A 230 1.92 -8.92 13.54
CA ALA A 230 1.89 -10.02 14.51
C ALA A 230 2.05 -9.54 15.97
N SER A 231 2.90 -8.54 16.21
CA SER A 231 3.16 -7.94 17.52
C SER A 231 2.06 -7.01 18.06
N THR A 232 1.10 -6.60 17.22
CA THR A 232 0.03 -5.65 17.58
C THR A 232 -1.36 -6.26 17.56
N LEU A 233 -1.48 -7.56 17.24
CA LEU A 233 -2.74 -8.26 17.03
C LEU A 233 -3.05 -9.31 18.11
N ASP A 234 -2.45 -9.23 19.30
CA ASP A 234 -2.70 -10.19 20.38
C ASP A 234 -4.18 -10.24 20.76
N GLY A 235 -4.84 -9.08 20.93
CA GLY A 235 -6.27 -9.02 21.21
C GLY A 235 -7.14 -9.65 20.12
N THR A 236 -6.75 -9.49 18.85
CA THR A 236 -7.45 -10.09 17.70
C THR A 236 -7.24 -11.61 17.69
N ARG A 237 -6.02 -12.09 17.96
CA ARG A 237 -5.70 -13.52 18.09
C ARG A 237 -6.47 -14.17 19.23
N ASP A 238 -6.54 -13.52 20.38
CA ASP A 238 -7.30 -14.00 21.54
C ASP A 238 -8.80 -14.06 21.24
N CYS A 239 -9.32 -13.11 20.46
CA CYS A 239 -10.71 -13.12 20.00
C CYS A 239 -10.97 -14.29 19.04
N VAL A 240 -10.06 -14.58 18.09
CA VAL A 240 -10.14 -15.77 17.22
C VAL A 240 -10.18 -17.04 18.05
N LYS A 241 -9.27 -17.17 19.01
CA LYS A 241 -9.15 -18.34 19.90
C LYS A 241 -10.40 -18.57 20.76
N SER A 242 -10.84 -17.55 21.48
CA SER A 242 -11.96 -17.65 22.42
C SER A 242 -13.29 -17.94 21.73
N ASN A 243 -13.47 -17.45 20.52
CA ASN A 243 -14.67 -17.66 19.71
C ASN A 243 -14.58 -18.89 18.81
N LYS A 244 -13.42 -19.54 18.72
CA LYS A 244 -13.13 -20.63 17.75
C LYS A 244 -13.50 -20.19 16.34
N ALA A 245 -13.05 -18.99 15.94
CA ALA A 245 -13.30 -18.44 14.62
C ALA A 245 -12.39 -19.11 13.57
N GLN A 246 -12.85 -19.18 12.33
CA GLN A 246 -12.13 -19.81 11.24
C GLN A 246 -11.18 -18.84 10.54
N LEU A 247 -11.39 -17.54 10.73
CA LEU A 247 -10.57 -16.48 10.17
C LEU A 247 -10.61 -15.26 11.09
N GLY A 248 -9.46 -14.62 11.27
CA GLY A 248 -9.33 -13.24 11.73
C GLY A 248 -8.84 -12.33 10.62
N THR A 249 -9.34 -11.11 10.57
CA THR A 249 -8.90 -10.09 9.62
C THR A 249 -8.73 -8.76 10.35
N ALA A 250 -7.63 -8.07 10.11
CA ALA A 250 -7.30 -6.80 10.73
C ALA A 250 -6.80 -5.81 9.68
N THR A 251 -7.43 -4.61 9.60
CA THR A 251 -7.00 -3.54 8.69
C THR A 251 -6.23 -2.45 9.45
N ASP A 252 -5.46 -1.65 8.72
CA ASP A 252 -5.00 -0.37 9.25
C ASP A 252 -6.14 0.67 9.25
N VAL A 253 -5.84 1.93 9.65
CA VAL A 253 -6.89 2.92 9.93
C VAL A 253 -7.68 3.32 8.69
N ASP A 254 -7.05 3.38 7.51
CA ASP A 254 -7.68 3.75 6.25
C ASP A 254 -7.94 2.56 5.31
N ALA A 255 -7.73 1.34 5.83
CA ALA A 255 -8.14 0.07 5.23
C ALA A 255 -7.59 -0.22 3.82
N ASP A 256 -6.44 0.35 3.49
CA ASP A 256 -5.69 0.00 2.29
C ASP A 256 -4.81 -1.25 2.50
N ARG A 257 -4.56 -1.63 3.78
CA ARG A 257 -3.83 -2.82 4.22
C ARG A 257 -4.72 -3.77 5.00
N VAL A 258 -4.39 -5.07 4.90
CA VAL A 258 -5.03 -6.11 5.70
C VAL A 258 -4.05 -7.22 6.06
N VAL A 259 -4.19 -7.73 7.28
CA VAL A 259 -3.47 -8.89 7.81
C VAL A 259 -4.47 -9.95 8.25
N PHE A 260 -4.13 -11.22 8.05
CA PHE A 260 -5.02 -12.34 8.33
C PHE A 260 -4.46 -13.23 9.43
N ILE A 261 -5.37 -13.80 10.21
CA ILE A 261 -5.11 -14.75 11.30
C ILE A 261 -5.85 -16.04 10.96
N ASN A 262 -5.13 -17.16 10.93
CA ASN A 262 -5.70 -18.46 10.63
C ASN A 262 -6.47 -19.05 11.83
N GLU A 263 -7.12 -20.17 11.63
CA GLU A 263 -7.87 -20.91 12.65
C GLU A 263 -7.02 -21.43 13.82
N ASN A 264 -5.70 -21.51 13.65
CA ASN A 264 -4.72 -21.84 14.69
C ASN A 264 -4.27 -20.61 15.50
N CYS A 265 -4.88 -19.43 15.25
CA CYS A 265 -4.54 -18.15 15.87
C CYS A 265 -3.14 -17.64 15.51
N GLU A 266 -2.62 -18.04 14.35
CA GLU A 266 -1.35 -17.56 13.80
C GLU A 266 -1.59 -16.43 12.81
N VAL A 267 -0.80 -15.36 12.92
CA VAL A 267 -0.77 -14.31 11.92
C VAL A 267 -0.04 -14.83 10.69
N VAL A 268 -0.72 -14.87 9.55
CA VAL A 268 -0.14 -15.33 8.28
C VAL A 268 0.66 -14.20 7.65
N SER A 269 1.86 -14.51 7.16
CA SER A 269 2.69 -13.51 6.51
C SER A 269 2.04 -12.97 5.24
N GLU A 270 2.28 -11.70 4.96
CA GLU A 270 1.74 -10.98 3.81
C GLU A 270 2.20 -11.62 2.48
N ASP A 271 3.41 -12.19 2.44
CA ASP A 271 3.94 -12.92 1.28
C ASP A 271 3.16 -14.21 0.99
N LEU A 272 2.79 -14.97 2.04
CA LEU A 272 1.96 -16.18 1.87
C LEU A 272 0.54 -15.82 1.41
N ILE A 273 -0.04 -14.75 1.95
CA ILE A 273 -1.34 -14.25 1.48
C ILE A 273 -1.24 -13.78 0.02
N GLY A 274 -0.19 -13.02 -0.30
CA GLY A 274 0.11 -12.62 -1.69
C GLY A 274 0.24 -13.82 -2.62
N ALA A 275 0.89 -14.90 -2.17
CA ALA A 275 1.02 -16.14 -2.92
C ALA A 275 -0.33 -16.86 -3.14
N ILE A 276 -1.21 -16.90 -2.13
CA ILE A 276 -2.58 -17.44 -2.24
C ILE A 276 -3.35 -16.68 -3.32
N PHE A 277 -3.35 -15.34 -3.27
CA PHE A 277 -4.03 -14.52 -4.26
C PHE A 277 -3.43 -14.67 -5.65
N ALA A 278 -2.10 -14.57 -5.77
CA ALA A 278 -1.40 -14.71 -7.04
C ALA A 278 -1.69 -16.07 -7.69
N LYS A 279 -1.57 -17.18 -6.95
CA LYS A 279 -1.88 -18.52 -7.44
C LYS A 279 -3.31 -18.61 -7.96
N ASN A 280 -4.29 -18.10 -7.21
CA ASN A 280 -5.69 -18.12 -7.64
C ASN A 280 -5.89 -17.32 -8.93
N VAL A 281 -5.33 -16.12 -9.02
CA VAL A 281 -5.41 -15.27 -10.21
C VAL A 281 -4.70 -15.94 -11.40
N PHE A 282 -3.49 -16.46 -11.23
CA PHE A 282 -2.72 -17.10 -12.29
C PHE A 282 -3.45 -18.33 -12.84
N GLU A 283 -4.06 -19.17 -11.99
CA GLU A 283 -4.85 -20.32 -12.42
C GLU A 283 -6.09 -19.94 -13.22
N ILE A 284 -6.78 -18.85 -12.84
CA ILE A 284 -7.95 -18.35 -13.58
C ILE A 284 -7.54 -17.94 -15.00
N TYR A 285 -6.45 -17.17 -15.13
CA TYR A 285 -6.01 -16.68 -16.44
C TYR A 285 -5.31 -17.73 -17.28
N ALA A 286 -4.59 -18.67 -16.67
CA ALA A 286 -4.01 -19.81 -17.40
C ALA A 286 -5.10 -20.66 -18.09
N LYS A 287 -6.25 -20.87 -17.42
CA LYS A 287 -7.40 -21.59 -18.00
C LYS A 287 -8.06 -20.84 -19.17
N GLN A 288 -7.86 -19.54 -19.29
CA GLN A 288 -8.39 -18.71 -20.37
C GLN A 288 -7.43 -18.62 -21.57
N ASP A 289 -6.33 -19.35 -21.54
CA ASP A 289 -5.25 -19.34 -22.57
C ASP A 289 -4.73 -17.92 -22.87
N LYS A 290 -4.70 -17.05 -21.86
CA LYS A 290 -4.20 -15.68 -21.97
C LYS A 290 -2.68 -15.66 -21.79
N HIS A 291 -1.96 -15.38 -22.86
CA HIS A 291 -0.51 -15.24 -22.84
C HIS A 291 -0.08 -13.82 -22.46
N GLY A 292 1.11 -13.72 -21.87
CA GLY A 292 1.74 -12.44 -21.57
C GLY A 292 1.19 -11.72 -20.35
N MET A 293 0.55 -12.42 -19.42
CA MET A 293 0.14 -11.90 -18.12
C MET A 293 1.33 -11.30 -17.35
N ILE A 294 1.07 -10.23 -16.62
CA ILE A 294 2.06 -9.51 -15.82
C ILE A 294 1.61 -9.46 -14.37
N CYS A 295 2.47 -9.92 -13.47
CA CYS A 295 2.39 -9.64 -12.04
C CYS A 295 3.34 -8.51 -11.68
N VAL A 296 2.85 -7.50 -10.98
CA VAL A 296 3.66 -6.36 -10.53
C VAL A 296 4.04 -6.55 -9.07
N THR A 297 5.28 -6.21 -8.71
CA THR A 297 5.71 -6.24 -7.31
C THR A 297 6.91 -5.32 -7.07
N PRO A 298 7.00 -4.69 -5.89
CA PRO A 298 8.22 -3.99 -5.49
C PRO A 298 9.43 -4.92 -5.41
N VAL A 299 10.61 -4.33 -5.54
CA VAL A 299 11.88 -5.09 -5.57
C VAL A 299 12.16 -5.89 -4.29
N ASN A 300 11.52 -5.58 -3.16
CA ASN A 300 11.72 -6.24 -1.86
C ASN A 300 10.75 -7.40 -1.58
N SER A 301 9.84 -7.70 -2.49
CA SER A 301 8.87 -8.80 -2.31
C SER A 301 9.54 -10.16 -2.37
N SER A 302 8.97 -11.15 -1.65
CA SER A 302 9.52 -12.50 -1.54
C SER A 302 9.70 -13.21 -2.89
N GLY A 303 10.75 -14.00 -3.00
CA GLY A 303 11.01 -14.90 -4.14
C GLY A 303 9.93 -15.97 -4.35
N LEU A 304 9.02 -16.15 -3.38
CA LEU A 304 7.86 -17.03 -3.53
C LEU A 304 6.96 -16.63 -4.70
N ILE A 305 6.80 -15.32 -4.94
CA ILE A 305 6.01 -14.83 -6.08
C ILE A 305 6.71 -15.08 -7.41
N ASP A 306 8.04 -14.88 -7.46
CA ASP A 306 8.84 -15.21 -8.64
C ASP A 306 8.75 -16.70 -8.99
N TYR A 307 8.83 -17.56 -7.96
CA TYR A 307 8.66 -18.99 -8.08
C TYR A 307 7.28 -19.36 -8.68
N LEU A 308 6.21 -18.76 -8.17
CA LEU A 308 4.86 -18.98 -8.69
C LEU A 308 4.71 -18.46 -10.13
N ALA A 309 5.15 -17.24 -10.40
CA ALA A 309 5.06 -16.63 -11.72
C ALA A 309 5.73 -17.50 -12.79
N LYS A 310 6.90 -18.06 -12.48
CA LYS A 310 7.61 -18.99 -13.36
C LYS A 310 6.80 -20.26 -13.64
N ASN A 311 6.16 -20.85 -12.61
CA ASN A 311 5.36 -22.07 -12.76
C ASN A 311 4.09 -21.86 -13.61
N TYR A 312 3.55 -20.65 -13.64
CA TYR A 312 2.34 -20.29 -14.41
C TYR A 312 2.64 -19.50 -15.69
N ASN A 313 3.92 -19.36 -16.07
CA ASN A 313 4.36 -18.56 -17.23
C ASN A 313 3.84 -17.10 -17.18
N VAL A 314 3.84 -16.49 -16.00
CA VAL A 314 3.50 -15.09 -15.76
C VAL A 314 4.78 -14.27 -15.76
N LYS A 315 4.77 -13.12 -16.41
CA LYS A 315 5.91 -12.19 -16.42
C LYS A 315 5.92 -11.36 -15.15
N MET A 316 7.09 -11.24 -14.50
CA MET A 316 7.27 -10.30 -13.41
C MET A 316 7.62 -8.91 -13.95
N LYS A 317 6.96 -7.87 -13.41
CA LYS A 317 7.34 -6.46 -13.58
C LYS A 317 7.64 -5.89 -12.22
N TYR A 318 8.92 -5.56 -12.00
CA TYR A 318 9.33 -4.96 -10.75
C TYR A 318 9.15 -3.44 -10.78
N CYS A 319 8.82 -2.86 -9.62
CA CYS A 319 8.73 -1.43 -9.40
C CYS A 319 9.54 -1.01 -8.16
N LYS A 320 9.65 0.28 -7.91
CA LYS A 320 10.19 0.79 -6.65
C LYS A 320 9.27 0.40 -5.49
N ILE A 321 9.81 0.47 -4.26
CA ILE A 321 9.04 0.26 -3.04
C ILE A 321 8.15 1.48 -2.80
N GLY A 322 6.85 1.24 -2.78
CA GLY A 322 5.83 2.25 -2.49
C GLY A 322 4.62 2.17 -3.39
N GLN A 323 3.47 2.49 -2.84
CA GLN A 323 2.17 2.41 -3.52
C GLN A 323 2.13 3.20 -4.85
N PRO A 324 2.64 4.45 -4.95
CA PRO A 324 2.60 5.19 -6.20
C PRO A 324 3.27 4.46 -7.37
N ASP A 325 4.41 3.81 -7.10
CA ASP A 325 5.16 3.08 -8.12
C ASP A 325 4.47 1.76 -8.49
N THR A 326 3.84 1.08 -7.53
CA THR A 326 3.04 -0.14 -7.79
C THR A 326 1.82 0.18 -8.65
N GLU A 327 1.05 1.22 -8.30
CA GLU A 327 -0.11 1.67 -9.06
C GLU A 327 0.25 2.08 -10.49
N ARG A 328 1.32 2.86 -10.67
CA ARG A 328 1.82 3.26 -11.99
C ARG A 328 2.27 2.07 -12.82
N ALA A 329 3.00 1.13 -12.23
CA ALA A 329 3.44 -0.07 -12.92
C ALA A 329 2.27 -0.95 -13.37
N LEU A 330 1.15 -0.98 -12.61
CA LEU A 330 -0.10 -1.64 -13.00
C LEU A 330 -0.76 -0.95 -14.19
N ILE A 331 -0.90 0.38 -14.15
CA ILE A 331 -1.48 1.15 -15.26
C ILE A 331 -0.65 0.98 -16.54
N GLU A 332 0.68 1.07 -16.45
CA GLU A 332 1.57 0.85 -17.58
C GLU A 332 1.50 -0.57 -18.16
N ALA A 333 1.27 -1.57 -17.32
CA ALA A 333 1.07 -2.94 -17.78
C ALA A 333 -0.31 -3.13 -18.44
N GLY A 334 -1.27 -2.25 -18.15
CA GLY A 334 -2.59 -2.18 -18.76
C GLY A 334 -3.36 -3.52 -18.62
N GLU A 335 -4.04 -3.92 -19.69
CA GLU A 335 -4.83 -5.15 -19.69
C GLU A 335 -4.04 -6.45 -19.42
N LYS A 336 -2.72 -6.42 -19.48
CA LYS A 336 -1.87 -7.57 -19.14
C LYS A 336 -1.63 -7.70 -17.65
N ALA A 337 -1.80 -6.62 -16.87
CA ALA A 337 -1.70 -6.67 -15.43
C ALA A 337 -2.81 -7.56 -14.85
N VAL A 338 -2.43 -8.49 -13.99
CA VAL A 338 -3.39 -9.42 -13.36
C VAL A 338 -3.42 -9.31 -11.85
N PHE A 339 -2.27 -9.02 -11.23
CA PHE A 339 -2.13 -8.93 -9.79
C PHE A 339 -0.91 -8.09 -9.40
N ALA A 340 -0.98 -7.45 -8.24
CA ALA A 340 0.18 -6.92 -7.55
C ALA A 340 0.02 -7.06 -6.03
N TYR A 341 1.15 -7.05 -5.31
CA TYR A 341 1.14 -6.98 -3.86
C TYR A 341 2.42 -6.32 -3.34
N GLU A 342 2.34 -5.83 -2.11
CA GLU A 342 3.47 -5.33 -1.34
C GLU A 342 3.56 -6.11 0.00
N GLU A 343 4.78 -6.34 0.51
CA GLU A 343 5.02 -7.03 1.79
C GLU A 343 4.38 -6.33 3.02
N SER A 344 3.76 -5.18 2.80
CA SER A 344 3.05 -4.39 3.82
C SER A 344 1.57 -4.74 3.99
N GLY A 345 1.10 -5.83 3.36
CA GLY A 345 -0.31 -6.25 3.40
C GLY A 345 -1.20 -5.50 2.41
N LYS A 346 -0.62 -4.96 1.34
CA LYS A 346 -1.34 -4.31 0.24
C LYS A 346 -1.49 -5.27 -0.93
N TYR A 347 -2.73 -5.49 -1.36
CA TYR A 347 -3.07 -6.41 -2.45
C TYR A 347 -3.90 -5.69 -3.50
N TYR A 348 -3.52 -5.86 -4.78
CA TYR A 348 -4.11 -5.16 -5.93
C TYR A 348 -4.67 -6.19 -6.91
N PHE A 349 -5.98 -6.17 -7.11
CA PHE A 349 -6.68 -7.04 -8.05
C PHE A 349 -6.83 -6.32 -9.39
N ALA A 350 -5.76 -6.31 -10.18
CA ALA A 350 -5.54 -5.41 -11.31
C ALA A 350 -6.60 -5.47 -12.44
N LYS A 351 -7.44 -6.51 -12.46
CA LYS A 351 -8.57 -6.61 -13.39
C LYS A 351 -9.80 -5.83 -12.96
N ASP A 352 -9.88 -5.55 -11.69
CA ASP A 352 -11.00 -4.86 -11.08
C ASP A 352 -10.62 -3.41 -10.73
N VAL A 353 -9.48 -3.26 -10.06
CA VAL A 353 -8.95 -1.98 -9.58
C VAL A 353 -7.42 -1.95 -9.63
N HIS A 354 -6.83 -0.76 -9.75
CA HIS A 354 -5.38 -0.59 -9.71
C HIS A 354 -4.85 -0.05 -8.37
N TRP A 355 -5.72 0.16 -7.38
CA TRP A 355 -5.35 0.49 -6.00
C TRP A 355 -5.45 -0.73 -5.09
N CYS A 356 -4.77 -0.68 -3.94
CA CYS A 356 -4.86 -1.72 -2.92
C CYS A 356 -6.13 -1.53 -2.07
N ASP A 357 -6.70 -2.67 -1.64
CA ASP A 357 -7.98 -2.67 -0.92
C ASP A 357 -8.04 -3.85 0.07
N GLY A 358 -7.93 -3.54 1.37
CA GLY A 358 -7.97 -4.54 2.43
C GLY A 358 -9.34 -5.17 2.62
N ASN A 359 -10.42 -4.43 2.34
CA ASN A 359 -11.78 -4.94 2.44
C ASN A 359 -12.07 -5.94 1.30
N LEU A 360 -11.72 -5.58 0.06
CA LEU A 360 -11.83 -6.48 -1.09
C LEU A 360 -10.96 -7.72 -0.89
N ALA A 361 -9.71 -7.56 -0.44
CA ALA A 361 -8.80 -8.68 -0.18
C ALA A 361 -9.40 -9.67 0.83
N THR A 362 -10.10 -9.18 1.87
CA THR A 362 -10.79 -10.06 2.83
C THR A 362 -11.85 -10.92 2.14
N LEU A 363 -12.68 -10.34 1.30
CA LEU A 363 -13.73 -11.10 0.60
C LEU A 363 -13.17 -12.04 -0.45
N VAL A 364 -12.11 -11.65 -1.17
CA VAL A 364 -11.40 -12.51 -2.12
C VAL A 364 -10.80 -13.73 -1.40
N LEU A 365 -10.18 -13.54 -0.21
CA LEU A 365 -9.68 -14.67 0.57
C LEU A 365 -10.80 -15.63 0.98
N LEU A 366 -11.91 -15.11 1.50
CA LEU A 366 -13.07 -15.92 1.85
C LEU A 366 -13.63 -16.70 0.64
N GLN A 367 -13.67 -16.06 -0.53
CA GLN A 367 -14.08 -16.72 -1.77
C GLN A 367 -13.10 -17.84 -2.17
N ILE A 368 -11.80 -17.64 -2.05
CA ILE A 368 -10.79 -18.68 -2.31
C ILE A 368 -10.95 -19.84 -1.34
N MET A 369 -11.12 -19.58 -0.03
CA MET A 369 -11.36 -20.61 0.98
C MET A 369 -12.61 -21.44 0.65
N ALA A 370 -13.69 -20.80 0.21
CA ALA A 370 -14.92 -21.46 -0.22
C ALA A 370 -14.74 -22.31 -1.49
N MET A 371 -14.05 -21.78 -2.49
CA MET A 371 -13.80 -22.46 -3.76
C MET A 371 -12.89 -23.68 -3.58
N ARG A 372 -11.86 -23.56 -2.75
CA ARG A 372 -10.88 -24.61 -2.48
C ARG A 372 -11.35 -25.59 -1.41
N LYS A 373 -12.36 -25.24 -0.62
CA LYS A 373 -12.85 -25.97 0.55
C LYS A 373 -11.75 -26.23 1.57
N LYS A 374 -10.85 -25.27 1.75
CA LYS A 374 -9.67 -25.30 2.62
C LYS A 374 -9.72 -24.21 3.66
N THR A 375 -9.14 -24.49 4.82
CA THR A 375 -8.84 -23.47 5.83
C THR A 375 -7.68 -22.60 5.38
N LEU A 376 -7.43 -21.49 6.09
CA LEU A 376 -6.31 -20.63 5.74
C LEU A 376 -4.96 -21.32 5.98
N ALA A 377 -4.82 -22.09 7.06
CA ALA A 377 -3.61 -22.88 7.32
C ALA A 377 -3.36 -23.91 6.20
N GLU A 378 -4.39 -24.67 5.79
CA GLU A 378 -4.28 -25.62 4.68
C GLU A 378 -3.91 -24.97 3.35
N LEU A 379 -4.32 -23.70 3.12
CA LEU A 379 -3.92 -22.96 1.93
C LEU A 379 -2.46 -22.54 1.99
N THR A 380 -1.96 -22.13 3.16
CA THR A 380 -0.55 -21.75 3.32
C THR A 380 0.40 -22.93 3.19
N ASP A 381 -0.02 -24.14 3.62
CA ASP A 381 0.76 -25.36 3.51
C ASP A 381 1.00 -25.84 2.06
N GLU A 382 0.30 -25.24 1.08
CA GLU A 382 0.53 -25.54 -0.34
C GLU A 382 1.84 -24.95 -0.90
N PHE A 383 2.46 -24.02 -0.17
CA PHE A 383 3.61 -23.25 -0.66
C PHE A 383 4.93 -23.70 -0.04
N PRO A 384 6.02 -23.67 -0.81
CA PRO A 384 7.35 -23.83 -0.24
C PRO A 384 7.65 -22.66 0.69
N LYS A 385 8.45 -22.93 1.73
CA LYS A 385 8.91 -21.89 2.64
C LYS A 385 9.97 -21.04 1.97
N PHE A 386 9.89 -19.74 2.18
CA PHE A 386 10.92 -18.76 1.87
C PHE A 386 11.29 -18.04 3.16
N TYR A 387 12.58 -17.73 3.30
CA TYR A 387 13.15 -17.10 4.49
C TYR A 387 13.76 -15.78 4.07
N GLN A 388 13.26 -14.69 4.64
CA GLN A 388 13.78 -13.36 4.39
C GLN A 388 14.59 -12.89 5.61
N THR A 389 15.83 -12.46 5.37
CA THR A 389 16.70 -11.85 6.38
C THR A 389 16.94 -10.39 6.02
N LYS A 390 16.91 -9.51 7.02
CA LYS A 390 17.05 -8.05 6.85
C LYS A 390 18.16 -7.53 7.75
N SER A 391 19.00 -6.64 7.20
CA SER A 391 20.04 -5.91 7.94
C SER A 391 20.03 -4.44 7.54
N GLN A 392 20.58 -3.58 8.40
CA GLN A 392 20.67 -2.14 8.14
C GLN A 392 22.01 -1.57 8.63
N PHE A 393 22.51 -0.56 7.92
CA PHE A 393 23.81 0.08 8.19
C PHE A 393 23.63 1.59 8.19
N GLU A 394 24.12 2.25 9.23
CA GLU A 394 24.14 3.71 9.28
C GLU A 394 25.02 4.26 8.15
N CYS A 395 24.51 5.26 7.44
CA CYS A 395 25.23 5.97 6.40
C CYS A 395 24.68 7.39 6.29
N ILE A 396 25.53 8.37 6.50
CA ILE A 396 25.19 9.79 6.43
C ILE A 396 24.65 10.12 5.02
N ASP A 397 23.61 10.93 4.93
CA ASP A 397 22.95 11.25 3.66
C ASP A 397 23.90 11.82 2.60
N ASP A 398 24.82 12.69 3.00
CA ASP A 398 25.79 13.30 2.08
C ASP A 398 26.77 12.30 1.45
N SER A 399 27.05 11.17 2.10
CA SER A 399 27.94 10.12 1.61
C SER A 399 27.23 9.00 0.86
N LYS A 400 25.91 8.88 0.99
CA LYS A 400 25.12 7.75 0.44
C LYS A 400 25.35 7.51 -1.05
N GLU A 401 25.41 8.55 -1.87
CA GLU A 401 25.58 8.39 -3.32
C GLU A 401 26.96 7.80 -3.63
N ASN A 402 28.03 8.26 -2.97
CA ASN A 402 29.39 7.76 -3.16
C ASN A 402 29.54 6.35 -2.63
N VAL A 403 28.98 6.08 -1.44
CA VAL A 403 28.93 4.72 -0.87
C VAL A 403 28.20 3.77 -1.80
N PHE A 404 27.07 4.18 -2.37
CA PHE A 404 26.30 3.33 -3.29
C PHE A 404 27.04 3.06 -4.61
N LYS A 405 27.79 4.03 -5.16
CA LYS A 405 28.66 3.83 -6.32
C LYS A 405 29.76 2.81 -6.03
N THR A 406 30.45 2.96 -4.89
CA THR A 406 31.50 2.03 -4.44
C THR A 406 30.94 0.63 -4.21
N LEU A 407 29.80 0.54 -3.51
CA LEU A 407 29.08 -0.69 -3.24
C LEU A 407 28.70 -1.41 -4.53
N THR A 408 28.12 -0.69 -5.50
CA THR A 408 27.73 -1.24 -6.81
C THR A 408 28.94 -1.84 -7.54
N LYS A 409 30.09 -1.15 -7.52
CA LYS A 409 31.31 -1.66 -8.12
C LYS A 409 31.80 -2.94 -7.43
N LYS A 410 31.87 -2.95 -6.09
CA LYS A 410 32.27 -4.13 -5.30
C LYS A 410 31.33 -5.30 -5.55
N PHE A 411 30.02 -5.07 -5.49
CA PHE A 411 28.99 -6.08 -5.72
C PHE A 411 29.10 -6.73 -7.10
N ASN A 412 29.42 -5.95 -8.14
CA ASN A 412 29.59 -6.44 -9.50
C ASN A 412 30.93 -7.15 -9.74
N CYS A 413 31.93 -6.95 -8.88
CA CYS A 413 33.24 -7.59 -8.98
C CYS A 413 33.41 -8.79 -8.03
N ASP A 414 32.53 -8.95 -7.03
CA ASP A 414 32.64 -10.00 -6.02
C ASP A 414 32.29 -11.37 -6.62
N LYS A 415 33.27 -12.30 -6.61
CA LYS A 415 33.14 -13.62 -7.23
C LYS A 415 32.09 -14.49 -6.55
N LYS A 416 31.92 -14.38 -5.22
CA LYS A 416 30.93 -15.17 -4.46
C LYS A 416 29.51 -14.72 -4.79
N LEU A 417 29.29 -13.39 -4.86
CA LEU A 417 28.00 -12.83 -5.18
C LEU A 417 27.66 -12.88 -6.67
N GLN A 418 28.66 -13.12 -7.55
CA GLN A 418 28.43 -13.36 -8.98
C GLN A 418 28.11 -14.83 -9.30
N GLN A 419 28.44 -15.74 -8.40
CA GLN A 419 28.17 -17.16 -8.62
C GLN A 419 26.65 -17.40 -8.71
N ASP A 420 26.24 -18.18 -9.72
CA ASP A 420 24.85 -18.56 -9.98
C ASP A 420 23.88 -17.40 -10.20
N LYS A 421 24.40 -16.22 -10.56
CA LYS A 421 23.61 -15.04 -10.90
C LYS A 421 22.72 -15.32 -12.11
N ALA A 422 21.41 -15.05 -11.97
CA ALA A 422 20.44 -15.07 -13.06
C ALA A 422 20.25 -13.66 -13.67
N MET A 423 19.97 -12.65 -12.85
CA MET A 423 19.74 -11.28 -13.32
C MET A 423 19.94 -10.23 -12.23
N ASP A 424 20.19 -8.99 -12.65
CA ASP A 424 20.20 -7.80 -11.78
C ASP A 424 19.04 -6.86 -12.15
N ILE A 425 18.45 -6.22 -11.11
CA ILE A 425 17.39 -5.22 -11.21
C ILE A 425 17.88 -3.98 -10.46
N THR A 426 17.85 -2.82 -11.12
CA THR A 426 18.43 -1.57 -10.60
C THR A 426 17.41 -0.43 -10.48
N ILE A 427 16.11 -0.76 -10.42
CA ILE A 427 15.04 0.25 -10.41
C ILE A 427 14.94 0.98 -9.06
N ASP A 428 15.26 0.30 -7.94
CA ASP A 428 15.28 0.86 -6.58
C ASP A 428 16.35 0.15 -5.75
N GLY A 429 17.58 0.63 -5.87
CA GLY A 429 18.74 -0.05 -5.34
C GLY A 429 19.32 -1.07 -6.33
N LEU A 430 19.92 -2.13 -5.81
CA LEU A 430 20.55 -3.19 -6.59
C LEU A 430 20.07 -4.55 -6.09
N LYS A 431 19.10 -5.15 -6.79
CA LYS A 431 18.59 -6.50 -6.53
C LYS A 431 19.27 -7.48 -7.46
N ARG A 432 19.84 -8.55 -6.92
CA ARG A 432 20.36 -9.69 -7.65
C ARG A 432 19.52 -10.91 -7.39
N ILE A 433 19.05 -11.54 -8.45
CA ILE A 433 18.31 -12.82 -8.41
C ILE A 433 19.26 -13.91 -8.87
N TYR A 434 19.24 -15.05 -8.18
CA TYR A 434 20.05 -16.23 -8.45
C TYR A 434 19.24 -17.36 -9.10
N ASN A 435 19.91 -18.34 -9.69
CA ASN A 435 19.26 -19.48 -10.36
C ASN A 435 18.46 -20.38 -9.42
N ASP A 436 18.75 -20.36 -8.12
CA ASP A 436 18.04 -21.09 -7.08
C ASP A 436 16.79 -20.35 -6.55
N ASN A 437 16.37 -19.26 -7.23
CA ASN A 437 15.31 -18.32 -6.87
C ASN A 437 15.59 -17.52 -5.58
N SER A 438 16.78 -17.60 -4.98
CA SER A 438 17.19 -16.67 -3.94
C SER A 438 17.48 -15.28 -4.53
N TRP A 439 17.41 -14.24 -3.70
CA TRP A 439 17.80 -12.90 -4.12
C TRP A 439 18.44 -12.10 -2.99
N LEU A 440 19.22 -11.09 -3.36
CA LEU A 440 19.85 -10.12 -2.49
C LEU A 440 19.56 -8.72 -2.99
N LEU A 441 19.09 -7.82 -2.11
CA LEU A 441 18.80 -6.42 -2.40
C LEU A 441 19.64 -5.51 -1.51
N LEU A 442 20.38 -4.59 -2.13
CA LEU A 442 21.12 -3.51 -1.50
C LEU A 442 20.44 -2.19 -1.84
N ARG A 443 19.93 -1.47 -0.86
CA ARG A 443 19.13 -0.26 -1.10
C ARG A 443 19.47 0.86 -0.13
N PRO A 444 19.83 2.07 -0.64
CA PRO A 444 19.89 3.26 0.20
C PRO A 444 18.46 3.63 0.67
N SER A 445 18.26 3.92 1.95
CA SER A 445 16.99 4.42 2.42
C SER A 445 16.72 5.82 1.85
N GLY A 446 15.51 6.05 1.36
CA GLY A 446 15.08 7.36 0.86
C GLY A 446 14.76 8.38 1.97
N THR A 447 14.48 7.90 3.19
CA THR A 447 13.94 8.71 4.30
C THR A 447 14.82 8.72 5.54
N GLU A 448 15.75 7.78 5.68
CA GLU A 448 16.59 7.60 6.87
C GLU A 448 18.07 7.52 6.47
N PRO A 449 19.02 7.96 7.31
CA PRO A 449 20.45 7.97 7.03
C PRO A 449 21.05 6.56 7.13
N LEU A 450 20.56 5.61 6.32
CA LEU A 450 21.00 4.22 6.34
C LEU A 450 20.88 3.51 4.98
N PHE A 451 21.61 2.41 4.86
CA PHE A 451 21.42 1.38 3.84
C PHE A 451 20.65 0.20 4.42
N ARG A 452 19.76 -0.36 3.62
CA ARG A 452 19.03 -1.60 3.93
C ARG A 452 19.51 -2.71 3.02
N VAL A 453 19.73 -3.86 3.62
CA VAL A 453 20.12 -5.09 2.94
C VAL A 453 19.02 -6.13 3.22
N TYR A 454 18.57 -6.78 2.18
CA TYR A 454 17.57 -7.85 2.27
C TYR A 454 18.06 -9.05 1.50
N SER A 455 17.88 -10.24 2.04
CA SER A 455 18.02 -11.50 1.31
C SER A 455 16.75 -12.31 1.47
N ASP A 456 16.48 -13.17 0.49
CA ASP A 456 15.34 -14.08 0.51
C ASP A 456 15.75 -15.38 -0.19
N ALA A 457 15.41 -16.52 0.40
CA ALA A 457 15.79 -17.83 -0.14
C ALA A 457 14.86 -18.94 0.35
N MET A 458 14.89 -20.10 -0.30
CA MET A 458 14.13 -21.29 0.10
C MET A 458 14.70 -21.97 1.36
N THR A 459 15.90 -21.62 1.81
CA THR A 459 16.48 -22.08 3.10
C THR A 459 17.05 -20.92 3.90
N GLN A 460 16.99 -21.03 5.23
CA GLN A 460 17.52 -20.00 6.13
C GLN A 460 19.04 -19.85 5.94
N GLU A 461 19.77 -20.96 5.77
CA GLU A 461 21.22 -20.95 5.58
C GLU A 461 21.63 -20.15 4.33
N ARG A 462 20.85 -20.27 3.25
CA ARG A 462 21.12 -19.50 2.01
C ARG A 462 20.83 -18.01 2.19
N ALA A 463 19.74 -17.66 2.85
CA ALA A 463 19.40 -16.27 3.15
C ALA A 463 20.48 -15.64 4.04
N ASP A 464 20.90 -16.31 5.10
CA ASP A 464 21.94 -15.84 6.03
C ASP A 464 23.31 -15.71 5.32
N TYR A 465 23.67 -16.67 4.48
CA TYR A 465 24.89 -16.57 3.67
C TYR A 465 24.91 -15.32 2.80
N LEU A 466 23.81 -15.01 2.10
CA LEU A 466 23.71 -13.83 1.25
C LEU A 466 23.81 -12.53 2.06
N ILE A 467 23.19 -12.45 3.23
CA ILE A 467 23.29 -11.30 4.12
C ILE A 467 24.75 -11.09 4.57
N VAL A 468 25.43 -12.14 5.06
CA VAL A 468 26.81 -12.05 5.56
C VAL A 468 27.76 -11.55 4.47
N GLU A 469 27.66 -12.07 3.24
CA GLU A 469 28.50 -11.60 2.14
C GLU A 469 28.17 -10.16 1.73
N ALA A 470 26.89 -9.76 1.80
CA ALA A 470 26.49 -8.39 1.53
C ALA A 470 26.98 -7.41 2.61
N GLU A 471 26.85 -7.78 3.90
CA GLU A 471 27.33 -6.97 5.03
C GLU A 471 28.82 -6.66 4.91
N ARG A 472 29.61 -7.63 4.50
CA ARG A 472 31.04 -7.45 4.26
C ARG A 472 31.30 -6.32 3.26
N ILE A 473 30.68 -6.36 2.07
CA ILE A 473 30.92 -5.35 1.04
C ILE A 473 30.28 -3.99 1.35
N VAL A 474 29.18 -3.96 2.10
CA VAL A 474 28.55 -2.71 2.57
C VAL A 474 29.48 -2.00 3.57
N ASN A 475 30.02 -2.73 4.56
CA ASN A 475 30.96 -2.18 5.53
C ASN A 475 32.24 -1.65 4.86
N GLU A 476 32.83 -2.42 3.93
CA GLU A 476 33.95 -1.97 3.15
C GLU A 476 33.67 -0.68 2.35
N ALA A 477 32.46 -0.61 1.70
CA ALA A 477 32.09 0.56 0.93
C ALA A 477 31.87 1.80 1.81
N ILE A 478 31.30 1.63 3.00
CA ILE A 478 31.15 2.73 3.97
C ILE A 478 32.53 3.21 4.44
N GLN A 479 33.43 2.30 4.85
CA GLN A 479 34.75 2.65 5.33
C GLN A 479 35.59 3.38 4.27
N GLU A 480 35.50 3.02 3.00
CA GLU A 480 36.21 3.69 1.90
C GLU A 480 35.69 5.11 1.60
N ASN A 481 34.51 5.49 2.10
CA ASN A 481 33.89 6.78 1.85
C ASN A 481 33.70 7.63 3.13
N LEU A 482 34.24 7.18 4.29
CA LEU A 482 34.38 7.97 5.51
C LEU A 482 35.68 8.77 5.45
#